data_24acbab174b64963d77a3dbe4242a9bb
#
_entry.id   24acbab174b64963d77a3dbe4242a9bb
#
_cell.length_a   1.000
_cell.length_b   1.000
_cell.length_c   1.000
_cell.angle_alpha   90.00
_cell.angle_beta   90.00
_cell.angle_gamma   90.00
#
_symmetry.space_group_name_H-M   'P 1'
#
loop_
_entity.id
_entity.type
_entity.pdbx_description
1 polymer ?
#
loop_
_entity_poly.entity_id
_entity_poly.type
_entity_poly.pdbx_seq_one_letter_code
_entity_poly.pdbx_strand_id
1 'polypeptide(L)'
;QAVTMGLGHIATVSNDIRRTKSTGQITIASTLAFSSFWLMPRIRAFHQQYPDVKVHVIASDNAQELRSDKVDLALTCGNNQLQGNETHYLFSEQAYPVCSPEYLRDKEKPQTAADVLQHRLLHLDEQLWDNIGWDAIDWPAWLKHFDVQDLDNKGGFKIPAGFTFNNYPMLIQAVLEGEGIALGFEHTTGDLVAQGKLIRLTDQTWDTGRGYYLAIKSNLAHHPDVQALSQWLLNSF
;
A
#
# COMPACT_ATOMS: atom_id res chain seq x y z
N GLN A 1 40.23 0.19 8.14
CA GLN A 1 38.76 -0.06 8.13
C GLN A 1 37.98 0.98 8.95
N ALA A 2 38.33 1.31 10.20
CA ALA A 2 37.61 2.29 11.02
C ALA A 2 37.60 3.72 10.44
N VAL A 3 38.70 4.16 9.83
CA VAL A 3 38.81 5.48 9.20
C VAL A 3 37.93 5.58 7.94
N THR A 4 37.87 4.50 7.14
CA THR A 4 37.05 4.46 5.92
C THR A 4 35.56 4.48 6.27
N MET A 5 35.14 3.79 7.34
CA MET A 5 33.78 3.83 7.87
C MET A 5 33.44 5.22 8.44
N GLY A 6 34.37 5.87 9.17
CA GLY A 6 34.18 7.23 9.69
C GLY A 6 34.04 8.28 8.58
N LEU A 7 34.85 8.23 7.54
CA LEU A 7 34.75 9.12 6.38
C LEU A 7 33.50 8.88 5.57
N GLY A 8 33.08 7.63 5.41
CA GLY A 8 31.78 7.27 4.79
C GLY A 8 30.62 7.88 5.56
N HIS A 9 30.61 7.75 6.86
CA HIS A 9 29.57 8.32 7.73
C HIS A 9 29.51 9.86 7.66
N ILE A 10 30.68 10.52 7.72
CA ILE A 10 30.80 11.99 7.57
C ILE A 10 30.30 12.43 6.19
N ALA A 11 30.62 11.71 5.11
CA ALA A 11 30.18 12.01 3.78
C ALA A 11 28.64 11.89 3.64
N THR A 12 28.04 10.84 4.23
CA THR A 12 26.60 10.64 4.25
C THR A 12 25.88 11.75 5.01
N VAL A 13 26.31 12.06 6.24
CA VAL A 13 25.74 13.13 7.06
C VAL A 13 25.91 14.51 6.40
N SER A 14 27.07 14.77 5.78
CA SER A 14 27.32 16.02 5.05
C SER A 14 26.44 16.16 3.80
N ASN A 15 26.21 15.08 3.09
CA ASN A 15 25.30 15.07 1.92
C ASN A 15 23.83 15.23 2.34
N ASP A 16 23.41 14.63 3.43
CA ASP A 16 22.06 14.78 3.97
C ASP A 16 21.79 16.23 4.42
N ILE A 17 22.73 16.84 5.14
CA ILE A 17 22.63 18.26 5.54
C ILE A 17 22.62 19.19 4.34
N ARG A 18 23.44 18.92 3.32
CA ARG A 18 23.45 19.73 2.07
C ARG A 18 22.15 19.56 1.29
N ARG A 19 21.59 18.35 1.22
CA ARG A 19 20.36 18.06 0.48
C ARG A 19 19.15 18.76 1.12
N THR A 20 19.00 18.69 2.42
CA THR A 20 17.92 19.35 3.17
C THR A 20 18.02 20.87 3.08
N LYS A 21 19.25 21.43 3.10
CA LYS A 21 19.49 22.88 2.94
C LYS A 21 19.40 23.37 1.49
N SER A 22 19.68 22.50 0.49
CA SER A 22 19.77 22.93 -0.90
C SER A 22 18.48 22.80 -1.69
N THR A 23 17.58 21.89 -1.34
CA THR A 23 16.32 21.66 -2.08
C THR A 23 15.08 22.12 -1.32
N GLY A 24 15.13 22.21 0.02
CA GLY A 24 13.96 22.51 0.84
C GLY A 24 12.78 21.58 0.52
N GLN A 25 13.07 20.32 0.16
CA GLN A 25 12.09 19.34 -0.32
C GLN A 25 12.20 18.06 0.50
N ILE A 26 11.05 17.55 0.97
CA ILE A 26 10.92 16.27 1.67
C ILE A 26 10.58 15.19 0.66
N THR A 27 11.29 14.06 0.72
CA THR A 27 11.00 12.90 -0.12
C THR A 27 10.29 11.83 0.70
N ILE A 28 9.06 11.49 0.32
CA ILE A 28 8.29 10.39 0.90
C ILE A 28 8.10 9.27 -0.12
N ALA A 29 8.34 8.02 0.30
CA ALA A 29 8.20 6.86 -0.56
C ALA A 29 7.12 5.90 -0.06
N SER A 30 6.39 5.29 -0.97
CA SER A 30 5.45 4.20 -0.69
C SER A 30 5.15 3.38 -1.95
N THR A 31 4.44 2.24 -1.80
CA THR A 31 3.97 1.47 -2.95
C THR A 31 3.05 2.28 -3.85
N LEU A 32 2.89 1.88 -5.11
CA LEU A 32 1.97 2.52 -6.06
C LEU A 32 0.54 2.59 -5.51
N ALA A 33 0.08 1.48 -4.92
CA ALA A 33 -1.26 1.41 -4.31
C ALA A 33 -1.42 2.43 -3.19
N PHE A 34 -0.52 2.41 -2.23
CA PHE A 34 -0.60 3.25 -1.04
C PHE A 34 -0.41 4.72 -1.37
N SER A 35 0.50 5.04 -2.32
CA SER A 35 0.66 6.40 -2.85
C SER A 35 -0.62 6.91 -3.49
N SER A 36 -1.25 6.11 -4.36
CA SER A 36 -2.40 6.54 -5.16
C SER A 36 -3.67 6.75 -4.34
N PHE A 37 -3.95 5.84 -3.41
CA PHE A 37 -5.25 5.81 -2.74
C PHE A 37 -5.22 6.42 -1.34
N TRP A 38 -4.14 6.21 -0.58
CA TRP A 38 -4.05 6.71 0.79
C TRP A 38 -3.25 8.01 0.92
N LEU A 39 -2.05 8.07 0.33
CA LEU A 39 -1.13 9.18 0.55
C LEU A 39 -1.57 10.44 -0.20
N MET A 40 -1.90 10.34 -1.49
CA MET A 40 -2.19 11.52 -2.32
C MET A 40 -3.35 12.40 -1.82
N PRO A 41 -4.49 11.86 -1.36
CA PRO A 41 -5.54 12.69 -0.76
C PRO A 41 -5.04 13.48 0.46
N ARG A 42 -4.18 12.87 1.28
CA ARG A 42 -3.61 13.45 2.50
C ARG A 42 -2.55 14.51 2.20
N ILE A 43 -1.69 14.27 1.22
CA ILE A 43 -0.71 15.27 0.73
C ILE A 43 -1.44 16.50 0.15
N ARG A 44 -2.53 16.29 -0.59
CA ARG A 44 -3.36 17.40 -1.11
C ARG A 44 -3.88 18.27 0.02
N ALA A 45 -4.44 17.66 1.07
CA ALA A 45 -4.96 18.38 2.22
C ALA A 45 -3.83 19.04 3.04
N PHE A 46 -2.69 18.35 3.21
CA PHE A 46 -1.50 18.90 3.85
C PHE A 46 -1.01 20.17 3.13
N HIS A 47 -0.90 20.13 1.81
CA HIS A 47 -0.40 21.27 1.01
C HIS A 47 -1.31 22.51 1.09
N GLN A 48 -2.62 22.34 1.36
CA GLN A 48 -3.53 23.48 1.61
C GLN A 48 -3.18 24.22 2.90
N GLN A 49 -2.69 23.51 3.92
CA GLN A 49 -2.30 24.10 5.21
C GLN A 49 -0.82 24.52 5.25
N TYR A 50 0.05 23.82 4.51
CA TYR A 50 1.50 24.03 4.47
C TYR A 50 1.97 24.24 3.02
N PRO A 51 1.59 25.35 2.35
CA PRO A 51 1.84 25.55 0.90
C PRO A 51 3.33 25.71 0.55
N ASP A 52 4.15 26.13 1.51
CA ASP A 52 5.59 26.34 1.30
C ASP A 52 6.42 25.04 1.44
N VAL A 53 5.85 23.97 2.01
CA VAL A 53 6.53 22.70 2.18
C VAL A 53 6.50 21.92 0.87
N LYS A 54 7.66 21.71 0.27
CA LYS A 54 7.81 20.93 -0.96
C LYS A 54 7.88 19.45 -0.63
N VAL A 55 6.96 18.66 -1.16
CA VAL A 55 6.93 17.21 -1.00
C VAL A 55 7.20 16.53 -2.34
N HIS A 56 8.18 15.63 -2.37
CA HIS A 56 8.45 14.73 -3.49
C HIS A 56 7.96 13.34 -3.15
N VAL A 57 7.02 12.80 -3.93
CA VAL A 57 6.48 11.46 -3.72
C VAL A 57 7.17 10.48 -4.68
N ILE A 58 7.77 9.43 -4.12
CA ILE A 58 8.27 8.28 -4.86
C ILE A 58 7.24 7.15 -4.68
N ALA A 59 6.55 6.82 -5.76
CA ALA A 59 5.61 5.71 -5.81
C ALA A 59 6.26 4.55 -6.59
N SER A 60 6.56 3.44 -5.92
CA SER A 60 7.23 2.29 -6.54
C SER A 60 6.85 0.99 -5.83
N ASP A 61 6.68 -0.08 -6.61
CA ASP A 61 6.52 -1.43 -6.10
C ASP A 61 7.86 -2.20 -6.07
N ASN A 62 8.98 -1.48 -6.05
CA ASN A 62 10.32 -2.01 -5.89
C ASN A 62 10.87 -1.69 -4.50
N ALA A 63 11.14 -2.73 -3.69
CA ALA A 63 11.62 -2.59 -2.32
C ALA A 63 12.94 -1.81 -2.22
N GLN A 64 13.82 -1.87 -3.21
CA GLN A 64 15.10 -1.14 -3.21
C GLN A 64 14.87 0.37 -3.35
N GLU A 65 13.92 0.79 -4.19
CA GLU A 65 13.59 2.20 -4.36
C GLU A 65 12.97 2.80 -3.10
N LEU A 66 12.09 2.03 -2.44
CA LEU A 66 11.46 2.43 -1.18
C LEU A 66 12.45 2.58 -0.01
N ARG A 67 13.59 1.87 -0.08
CA ARG A 67 14.66 1.89 0.95
C ARG A 67 15.86 2.74 0.54
N SER A 68 15.75 3.51 -0.53
CA SER A 68 16.83 4.34 -1.04
C SER A 68 17.24 5.40 -0.01
N ASP A 69 18.56 5.72 0.03
CA ASP A 69 19.10 6.83 0.86
C ASP A 69 18.50 8.20 0.50
N LYS A 70 17.81 8.30 -0.61
CA LYS A 70 17.11 9.52 -1.04
C LYS A 70 15.75 9.72 -0.36
N VAL A 71 15.25 8.71 0.34
CA VAL A 71 13.95 8.74 1.01
C VAL A 71 14.12 9.30 2.42
N ASP A 72 13.32 10.29 2.78
CA ASP A 72 13.30 10.92 4.10
C ASP A 72 12.21 10.30 5.00
N LEU A 73 11.06 9.98 4.41
CA LEU A 73 9.95 9.24 5.04
C LEU A 73 9.56 8.06 4.14
N ALA A 74 9.23 6.93 4.74
CA ALA A 74 8.70 5.78 4.01
C ALA A 74 7.42 5.25 4.66
N LEU A 75 6.42 4.95 3.83
CA LEU A 75 5.24 4.21 4.24
C LEU A 75 5.48 2.73 3.89
N THR A 76 5.53 1.88 4.90
CA THR A 76 5.91 0.47 4.78
C THR A 76 4.84 -0.43 5.36
N CYS A 77 4.81 -1.69 4.90
CA CYS A 77 3.95 -2.73 5.45
C CYS A 77 4.81 -3.90 5.98
N GLY A 78 4.30 -4.61 6.97
CA GLY A 78 4.94 -5.78 7.57
C GLY A 78 5.42 -5.53 9.00
N ASN A 79 6.23 -6.46 9.52
CA ASN A 79 6.75 -6.40 10.89
C ASN A 79 8.12 -5.70 10.98
N ASN A 80 8.59 -5.09 9.90
CA ASN A 80 9.96 -4.61 9.79
C ASN A 80 10.12 -3.17 10.26
N GLN A 81 10.77 -3.03 11.40
CA GLN A 81 11.42 -1.77 11.75
C GLN A 81 12.60 -1.56 10.78
N LEU A 82 12.54 -0.53 9.97
CA LEU A 82 13.68 -0.12 9.15
C LEU A 82 14.79 0.38 10.06
N GLN A 83 15.94 -0.30 10.06
CA GLN A 83 17.09 0.11 10.88
C GLN A 83 17.49 1.56 10.57
N GLY A 84 17.77 2.35 11.61
CA GLY A 84 18.14 3.76 11.48
C GLY A 84 16.98 4.73 11.24
N ASN A 85 15.72 4.26 11.40
CA ASN A 85 14.53 5.07 11.29
C ASN A 85 13.71 5.05 12.59
N GLU A 86 13.03 6.16 12.86
CA GLU A 86 11.94 6.22 13.81
C GLU A 86 10.67 5.70 13.15
N THR A 87 9.99 4.71 13.75
CA THR A 87 8.88 4.02 13.12
C THR A 87 7.61 4.15 13.95
N HIS A 88 6.53 4.59 13.32
CA HIS A 88 5.20 4.77 13.93
C HIS A 88 4.20 3.84 13.26
N TYR A 89 3.45 3.08 14.06
CA TYR A 89 2.33 2.27 13.58
C TYR A 89 1.18 3.16 13.11
N LEU A 90 0.58 2.78 11.98
CA LEU A 90 -0.58 3.46 11.43
C LEU A 90 -1.86 2.64 11.63
N PHE A 91 -1.95 1.47 11.00
CA PHE A 91 -3.13 0.57 11.04
C PHE A 91 -2.78 -0.85 10.60
N SER A 92 -3.69 -1.80 10.89
CA SER A 92 -3.59 -3.18 10.39
C SER A 92 -4.04 -3.27 8.92
N GLU A 93 -3.52 -4.28 8.23
CA GLU A 93 -3.95 -4.59 6.87
C GLU A 93 -5.16 -5.52 6.90
N GLN A 94 -6.24 -5.08 6.28
CA GLN A 94 -7.49 -5.84 6.14
C GLN A 94 -7.83 -6.01 4.66
N ALA A 95 -8.11 -7.25 4.26
CA ALA A 95 -8.45 -7.62 2.89
C ALA A 95 -9.86 -8.19 2.78
N TYR A 96 -10.62 -7.77 1.76
CA TYR A 96 -11.98 -8.22 1.47
C TYR A 96 -12.32 -8.05 -0.02
N PRO A 97 -13.28 -8.82 -0.58
CA PRO A 97 -13.69 -8.69 -1.97
C PRO A 97 -14.45 -7.39 -2.24
N VAL A 98 -14.12 -6.72 -3.35
CA VAL A 98 -14.81 -5.51 -3.81
C VAL A 98 -15.15 -5.60 -5.30
N CYS A 99 -16.26 -4.96 -5.68
CA CYS A 99 -16.58 -4.67 -7.08
C CYS A 99 -17.25 -3.30 -7.20
N SER A 100 -17.47 -2.81 -8.42
CA SER A 100 -18.31 -1.65 -8.66
C SER A 100 -19.81 -2.01 -8.60
N PRO A 101 -20.71 -1.04 -8.33
CA PRO A 101 -22.16 -1.25 -8.44
C PRO A 101 -22.59 -1.73 -9.85
N GLU A 102 -21.91 -1.23 -10.88
CA GLU A 102 -22.15 -1.60 -12.28
C GLU A 102 -21.97 -3.09 -12.53
N TYR A 103 -20.93 -3.68 -11.94
CA TYR A 103 -20.66 -5.13 -12.09
C TYR A 103 -21.79 -5.99 -11.56
N LEU A 104 -22.48 -5.56 -10.50
CA LEU A 104 -23.57 -6.32 -9.87
C LEU A 104 -24.96 -6.05 -10.47
N ARG A 105 -25.09 -5.13 -11.44
CA ARG A 105 -26.41 -4.72 -11.95
C ARG A 105 -27.33 -5.90 -12.30
N ASP A 106 -26.77 -6.92 -12.94
CA ASP A 106 -27.50 -8.11 -13.41
C ASP A 106 -26.96 -9.41 -12.78
N LYS A 107 -26.34 -9.32 -11.60
CA LYS A 107 -25.72 -10.46 -10.93
C LYS A 107 -26.12 -10.50 -9.45
N GLU A 108 -26.19 -11.69 -8.91
CA GLU A 108 -26.36 -11.85 -7.46
C GLU A 108 -25.10 -11.43 -6.71
N LYS A 109 -25.31 -10.74 -5.58
CA LYS A 109 -24.20 -10.34 -4.72
C LYS A 109 -23.68 -11.55 -3.95
N PRO A 110 -22.38 -11.88 -4.01
CA PRO A 110 -21.77 -12.89 -3.15
C PRO A 110 -22.06 -12.63 -1.67
N GLN A 111 -22.43 -13.67 -0.95
CA GLN A 111 -22.70 -13.61 0.49
C GLN A 111 -21.57 -14.26 1.29
N THR A 112 -20.89 -15.25 0.72
CA THR A 112 -19.79 -16.00 1.33
C THR A 112 -18.53 -15.93 0.48
N ALA A 113 -17.41 -16.36 1.08
CA ALA A 113 -16.15 -16.48 0.38
C ALA A 113 -16.22 -17.43 -0.84
N ALA A 114 -17.00 -18.51 -0.74
CA ALA A 114 -17.17 -19.47 -1.84
C ALA A 114 -17.94 -18.87 -3.02
N ASP A 115 -18.89 -17.97 -2.78
CA ASP A 115 -19.74 -17.41 -3.83
C ASP A 115 -18.93 -16.55 -4.82
N VAL A 116 -17.78 -16.00 -4.39
CA VAL A 116 -16.94 -15.19 -5.29
C VAL A 116 -16.42 -16.00 -6.47
N LEU A 117 -16.31 -17.34 -6.32
CA LEU A 117 -15.88 -18.25 -7.39
C LEU A 117 -16.87 -18.36 -8.57
N GLN A 118 -18.10 -17.86 -8.41
CA GLN A 118 -19.11 -17.82 -9.46
C GLN A 118 -18.98 -16.54 -10.31
N HIS A 119 -18.02 -15.66 -9.98
CA HIS A 119 -17.82 -14.37 -10.62
C HIS A 119 -16.47 -14.29 -11.34
N ARG A 120 -16.29 -13.28 -12.18
CA ARG A 120 -15.01 -12.96 -12.80
C ARG A 120 -14.09 -12.36 -11.74
N LEU A 121 -13.00 -13.03 -11.43
CA LEU A 121 -11.99 -12.55 -10.49
C LEU A 121 -10.86 -11.84 -11.24
N LEU A 122 -10.44 -10.70 -10.73
CA LEU A 122 -9.29 -9.95 -11.23
C LEU A 122 -8.09 -10.23 -10.33
N HIS A 123 -6.90 -10.32 -10.93
CA HIS A 123 -5.70 -10.81 -10.27
C HIS A 123 -4.58 -9.78 -10.30
N LEU A 124 -3.76 -9.77 -9.24
CA LEU A 124 -2.43 -9.19 -9.27
C LEU A 124 -1.41 -10.24 -9.72
N ASP A 125 -0.42 -9.82 -10.48
CA ASP A 125 0.72 -10.64 -10.86
C ASP A 125 1.50 -11.05 -9.61
N GLU A 126 1.91 -12.32 -9.53
CA GLU A 126 2.72 -12.86 -8.43
C GLU A 126 4.05 -12.11 -8.29
N GLN A 127 4.64 -11.68 -9.40
CA GLN A 127 5.90 -10.91 -9.41
C GLN A 127 5.82 -9.60 -8.63
N LEU A 128 4.61 -9.02 -8.47
CA LEU A 128 4.44 -7.82 -7.66
C LEU A 128 4.84 -8.09 -6.20
N TRP A 129 4.38 -9.19 -5.64
CA TRP A 129 4.65 -9.55 -4.24
C TRP A 129 6.12 -9.82 -3.99
N ASP A 130 6.78 -10.50 -4.92
CA ASP A 130 8.23 -10.76 -4.88
C ASP A 130 9.03 -9.45 -4.94
N ASN A 131 8.65 -8.52 -5.81
CA ASN A 131 9.32 -7.23 -5.97
C ASN A 131 9.23 -6.35 -4.72
N ILE A 132 8.09 -6.40 -4.01
CA ILE A 132 7.90 -5.67 -2.76
C ILE A 132 8.52 -6.43 -1.58
N GLY A 133 8.69 -7.75 -1.70
CA GLY A 133 9.18 -8.66 -0.67
C GLY A 133 8.14 -8.95 0.41
N TRP A 134 6.87 -9.09 0.03
CA TRP A 134 5.75 -9.40 0.91
C TRP A 134 5.13 -10.75 0.54
N ASP A 135 4.56 -11.44 1.54
CA ASP A 135 3.72 -12.59 1.26
C ASP A 135 2.49 -12.17 0.44
N ALA A 136 2.14 -12.97 -0.56
CA ALA A 136 1.01 -12.66 -1.42
C ALA A 136 -0.32 -12.70 -0.65
N ILE A 137 -1.14 -11.69 -0.85
CA ILE A 137 -2.56 -11.66 -0.48
C ILE A 137 -3.34 -11.74 -1.79
N ASP A 138 -3.45 -12.96 -2.29
CA ASP A 138 -4.13 -13.31 -3.52
C ASP A 138 -5.41 -14.11 -3.26
N TRP A 139 -6.12 -14.48 -4.32
CA TRP A 139 -7.35 -15.25 -4.20
C TRP A 139 -7.14 -16.62 -3.57
N PRO A 140 -6.11 -17.44 -3.92
CA PRO A 140 -5.81 -18.68 -3.24
C PRO A 140 -5.61 -18.51 -1.73
N ALA A 141 -4.82 -17.53 -1.32
CA ALA A 141 -4.55 -17.27 0.10
C ALA A 141 -5.81 -16.82 0.84
N TRP A 142 -6.62 -15.92 0.23
CA TRP A 142 -7.85 -15.42 0.82
C TRP A 142 -8.90 -16.52 0.96
N LEU A 143 -9.13 -17.34 -0.08
CA LEU A 143 -10.08 -18.46 -0.06
C LEU A 143 -9.67 -19.53 0.97
N LYS A 144 -8.38 -19.83 1.07
CA LYS A 144 -7.83 -20.73 2.07
C LYS A 144 -8.06 -20.23 3.48
N HIS A 145 -7.90 -18.92 3.72
CA HIS A 145 -8.13 -18.31 5.04
C HIS A 145 -9.58 -18.50 5.52
N PHE A 146 -10.55 -18.55 4.61
CA PHE A 146 -11.96 -18.78 4.92
C PHE A 146 -12.43 -20.23 4.71
N ASP A 147 -11.50 -21.20 4.71
CA ASP A 147 -11.78 -22.63 4.62
C ASP A 147 -12.65 -23.04 3.42
N VAL A 148 -12.55 -22.33 2.30
CA VAL A 148 -13.27 -22.70 1.06
C VAL A 148 -12.70 -24.01 0.53
N GLN A 149 -13.58 -24.98 0.21
CA GLN A 149 -13.21 -26.34 -0.17
C GLN A 149 -13.34 -26.64 -1.67
N ASP A 150 -13.57 -25.62 -2.51
CA ASP A 150 -13.72 -25.82 -3.96
C ASP A 150 -12.34 -25.98 -4.63
N LEU A 151 -11.78 -27.19 -4.49
CA LEU A 151 -10.46 -27.56 -5.00
C LEU A 151 -10.58 -28.23 -6.37
N ASP A 152 -9.61 -27.96 -7.24
CA ASP A 152 -9.41 -28.69 -8.49
C ASP A 152 -8.84 -30.09 -8.25
N ASN A 153 -8.71 -30.88 -9.35
CA ASN A 153 -8.16 -32.25 -9.27
C ASN A 153 -6.69 -32.31 -8.82
N LYS A 154 -6.02 -31.17 -8.68
CA LYS A 154 -4.61 -31.06 -8.22
C LYS A 154 -4.51 -30.49 -6.80
N GLY A 155 -5.63 -30.24 -6.14
CA GLY A 155 -5.69 -29.68 -4.78
C GLY A 155 -5.53 -28.15 -4.73
N GLY A 156 -5.56 -27.45 -5.88
CA GLY A 156 -5.63 -25.99 -5.99
C GLY A 156 -7.08 -25.52 -6.12
N PHE A 157 -7.33 -24.22 -5.88
CA PHE A 157 -8.64 -23.65 -6.11
C PHE A 157 -8.97 -23.56 -7.60
N LYS A 158 -10.19 -23.94 -7.98
CA LYS A 158 -10.73 -23.73 -9.32
C LYS A 158 -11.13 -22.27 -9.50
N ILE A 159 -10.12 -21.39 -9.63
CA ILE A 159 -10.33 -19.96 -9.74
C ILE A 159 -10.77 -19.60 -11.16
N PRO A 160 -11.88 -18.84 -11.34
CA PRO A 160 -12.32 -18.39 -12.65
C PRO A 160 -11.25 -17.55 -13.36
N ALA A 161 -11.11 -17.72 -14.66
CA ALA A 161 -10.22 -16.91 -15.46
C ALA A 161 -10.65 -15.43 -15.42
N GLY A 162 -9.69 -14.54 -15.29
CA GLY A 162 -9.87 -13.10 -15.28
C GLY A 162 -8.63 -12.38 -15.79
N PHE A 163 -8.65 -11.05 -15.78
CA PHE A 163 -7.49 -10.25 -16.12
C PHE A 163 -6.46 -10.28 -14.99
N THR A 164 -5.18 -10.29 -15.36
CA THR A 164 -4.06 -10.16 -14.44
C THR A 164 -3.37 -8.82 -14.68
N PHE A 165 -3.08 -8.10 -13.60
CA PHE A 165 -2.47 -6.78 -13.62
C PHE A 165 -1.14 -6.80 -12.86
N ASN A 166 -0.15 -6.10 -13.38
CA ASN A 166 1.16 -5.97 -12.73
C ASN A 166 1.23 -4.82 -11.71
N ASN A 167 0.14 -4.10 -11.51
CA ASN A 167 0.03 -3.08 -10.48
C ASN A 167 -1.41 -2.92 -9.97
N TYR A 168 -1.53 -2.59 -8.69
CA TYR A 168 -2.81 -2.48 -8.01
C TYR A 168 -3.68 -1.30 -8.48
N PRO A 169 -3.16 -0.10 -8.78
CA PRO A 169 -4.00 0.99 -9.30
C PRO A 169 -4.75 0.63 -10.59
N MET A 170 -4.12 -0.06 -11.53
CA MET A 170 -4.80 -0.53 -12.75
C MET A 170 -5.86 -1.58 -12.46
N LEU A 171 -5.60 -2.49 -11.53
CA LEU A 171 -6.57 -3.49 -11.09
C LEU A 171 -7.82 -2.79 -10.52
N ILE A 172 -7.67 -1.82 -9.63
CA ILE A 172 -8.81 -1.08 -9.06
C ILE A 172 -9.55 -0.25 -10.12
N GLN A 173 -8.83 0.32 -11.09
CA GLN A 173 -9.47 0.99 -12.22
C GLN A 173 -10.38 0.01 -13.00
N ALA A 174 -9.90 -1.20 -13.30
CA ALA A 174 -10.71 -2.22 -13.96
C ALA A 174 -11.95 -2.64 -13.13
N VAL A 175 -11.81 -2.72 -11.79
CA VAL A 175 -12.96 -2.96 -10.90
C VAL A 175 -13.99 -1.83 -11.02
N LEU A 176 -13.55 -0.56 -11.03
CA LEU A 176 -14.43 0.60 -11.17
C LEU A 176 -15.18 0.61 -12.49
N GLU A 177 -14.55 0.12 -13.58
CA GLU A 177 -15.16 -0.03 -14.91
C GLU A 177 -16.08 -1.27 -15.02
N GLY A 178 -16.27 -2.03 -13.95
CA GLY A 178 -17.18 -3.18 -13.93
C GLY A 178 -16.62 -4.46 -14.54
N GLU A 179 -15.31 -4.61 -14.63
CA GLU A 179 -14.68 -5.78 -15.24
C GLU A 179 -14.68 -7.03 -14.37
N GLY A 180 -14.89 -6.89 -13.05
CA GLY A 180 -14.90 -8.06 -12.15
C GLY A 180 -14.80 -7.69 -10.67
N ILE A 181 -14.44 -8.71 -9.88
CA ILE A 181 -14.20 -8.63 -8.45
C ILE A 181 -12.69 -8.68 -8.19
N ALA A 182 -12.19 -7.81 -7.30
CA ALA A 182 -10.82 -7.88 -6.82
C ALA A 182 -10.77 -7.96 -5.29
N LEU A 183 -9.61 -8.34 -4.74
CA LEU A 183 -9.32 -8.14 -3.33
C LEU A 183 -9.02 -6.65 -3.11
N GLY A 184 -9.85 -6.02 -2.29
CA GLY A 184 -9.66 -4.68 -1.80
C GLY A 184 -8.95 -4.71 -0.45
N PHE A 185 -8.13 -3.69 -0.20
CA PHE A 185 -7.52 -3.46 1.10
C PHE A 185 -8.14 -2.21 1.71
N GLU A 186 -8.52 -2.24 3.00
CA GLU A 186 -9.23 -1.15 3.66
C GLU A 186 -8.56 0.22 3.44
N HIS A 187 -7.24 0.28 3.60
CA HIS A 187 -6.48 1.53 3.42
C HIS A 187 -6.41 2.05 1.96
N THR A 188 -6.77 1.23 0.97
CA THR A 188 -6.79 1.64 -0.45
C THR A 188 -8.19 1.79 -1.01
N THR A 189 -9.12 0.93 -0.61
CA THR A 189 -10.48 0.89 -1.17
C THR A 189 -11.55 1.40 -0.24
N GLY A 190 -11.26 1.59 1.07
CA GLY A 190 -12.24 2.04 2.05
C GLY A 190 -12.91 3.37 1.68
N ASP A 191 -12.14 4.35 1.23
CA ASP A 191 -12.68 5.64 0.77
C ASP A 191 -13.59 5.47 -0.47
N LEU A 192 -13.26 4.56 -1.39
CA LEU A 192 -14.08 4.27 -2.57
C LEU A 192 -15.38 3.55 -2.18
N VAL A 193 -15.33 2.69 -1.17
CA VAL A 193 -16.51 2.03 -0.60
C VAL A 193 -17.38 3.06 0.11
N ALA A 194 -16.82 3.93 0.94
CA ALA A 194 -17.54 5.00 1.63
C ALA A 194 -18.22 5.98 0.65
N GLN A 195 -17.61 6.23 -0.52
CA GLN A 195 -18.17 7.04 -1.60
C GLN A 195 -19.21 6.30 -2.46
N GLY A 196 -19.45 5.01 -2.23
CA GLY A 196 -20.34 4.17 -3.03
C GLY A 196 -19.83 3.84 -4.43
N LYS A 197 -18.56 4.11 -4.73
CA LYS A 197 -17.91 3.77 -6.01
C LYS A 197 -17.57 2.28 -6.08
N LEU A 198 -17.28 1.69 -4.93
CA LEU A 198 -17.10 0.25 -4.76
C LEU A 198 -18.09 -0.28 -3.72
N ILE A 199 -18.39 -1.56 -3.84
CA ILE A 199 -19.22 -2.32 -2.89
C ILE A 199 -18.34 -3.39 -2.26
N ARG A 200 -18.32 -3.45 -0.94
CA ARG A 200 -17.80 -4.60 -0.22
C ARG A 200 -18.78 -5.75 -0.34
N LEU A 201 -18.31 -6.91 -0.79
CA LEU A 201 -19.19 -8.00 -1.22
C LEU A 201 -19.64 -8.90 -0.08
N THR A 202 -18.75 -9.19 0.86
CA THR A 202 -19.03 -10.05 2.00
C THR A 202 -18.67 -9.34 3.31
N ASP A 203 -19.22 -9.83 4.43
CA ASP A 203 -18.80 -9.37 5.76
C ASP A 203 -17.48 -10.03 6.21
N GLN A 204 -17.01 -11.02 5.44
CA GLN A 204 -15.75 -11.71 5.70
C GLN A 204 -14.56 -10.80 5.37
N THR A 205 -13.81 -10.46 6.40
CA THR A 205 -12.58 -9.64 6.31
C THR A 205 -11.42 -10.44 6.84
N TRP A 206 -10.36 -10.50 6.09
CA TRP A 206 -9.11 -11.07 6.55
C TRP A 206 -8.22 -9.98 7.13
N ASP A 207 -8.01 -10.00 8.44
CA ASP A 207 -6.89 -9.30 9.07
C ASP A 207 -5.64 -10.15 8.83
N THR A 208 -4.73 -9.61 8.02
CA THR A 208 -3.55 -10.38 7.56
C THR A 208 -2.48 -10.51 8.64
N GLY A 209 -2.64 -9.81 9.77
CA GLY A 209 -1.65 -9.72 10.85
C GLY A 209 -0.48 -8.78 10.50
N ARG A 210 -0.51 -8.12 9.34
CA ARG A 210 0.48 -7.10 8.96
C ARG A 210 0.01 -5.72 9.37
N GLY A 211 0.98 -4.85 9.73
CA GLY A 211 0.73 -3.44 10.01
C GLY A 211 1.34 -2.53 8.95
N TYR A 212 0.74 -1.37 8.78
CA TYR A 212 1.35 -0.26 8.04
C TYR A 212 2.03 0.69 9.01
N TYR A 213 3.15 1.23 8.59
CA TYR A 213 4.02 2.07 9.41
C TYR A 213 4.53 3.27 8.61
N LEU A 214 4.66 4.40 9.31
CA LEU A 214 5.43 5.55 8.85
C LEU A 214 6.83 5.44 9.45
N ALA A 215 7.84 5.28 8.61
CA ALA A 215 9.25 5.30 8.98
C ALA A 215 9.85 6.67 8.64
N ILE A 216 10.52 7.30 9.59
CA ILE A 216 11.15 8.61 9.49
C ILE A 216 12.64 8.44 9.67
N LYS A 217 13.45 8.97 8.77
CA LYS A 217 14.92 8.93 8.89
C LYS A 217 15.36 9.64 10.15
N SER A 218 16.05 8.95 11.08
CA SER A 218 16.32 9.44 12.44
C SER A 218 17.05 10.77 12.48
N ASN A 219 17.96 11.04 11.53
CA ASN A 219 18.69 12.31 11.45
C ASN A 219 17.82 13.49 10.97
N LEU A 220 16.61 13.21 10.46
CA LEU A 220 15.64 14.22 9.98
C LEU A 220 14.41 14.34 10.90
N ALA A 221 14.28 13.50 11.92
CA ALA A 221 13.12 13.47 12.81
C ALA A 221 12.84 14.82 13.50
N HIS A 222 13.87 15.68 13.66
CA HIS A 222 13.75 17.01 14.25
C HIS A 222 13.63 18.14 13.20
N HIS A 223 13.64 17.84 11.90
CA HIS A 223 13.46 18.86 10.87
C HIS A 223 12.01 19.37 10.88
N PRO A 224 11.75 20.69 10.95
CA PRO A 224 10.38 21.22 11.12
C PRO A 224 9.39 20.74 10.08
N ASP A 225 9.76 20.73 8.80
CA ASP A 225 8.87 20.30 7.72
C ASP A 225 8.59 18.79 7.78
N VAL A 226 9.60 17.97 8.16
CA VAL A 226 9.44 16.52 8.36
C VAL A 226 8.50 16.26 9.53
N GLN A 227 8.63 16.99 10.63
CA GLN A 227 7.72 16.90 11.78
C GLN A 227 6.29 17.30 11.39
N ALA A 228 6.13 18.42 10.65
CA ALA A 228 4.82 18.86 10.19
C ALA A 228 4.13 17.78 9.33
N LEU A 229 4.84 17.22 8.34
CA LEU A 229 4.29 16.18 7.48
C LEU A 229 4.03 14.88 8.23
N SER A 230 4.96 14.42 9.08
CA SER A 230 4.78 13.17 9.83
C SER A 230 3.63 13.25 10.82
N GLN A 231 3.52 14.35 11.59
CA GLN A 231 2.39 14.57 12.50
C GLN A 231 1.06 14.68 11.75
N TRP A 232 1.04 15.34 10.60
CA TRP A 232 -0.13 15.40 9.74
C TRP A 232 -0.59 14.01 9.32
N LEU A 233 0.33 13.17 8.83
CA LEU A 233 0.01 11.82 8.41
C LEU A 233 -0.44 10.94 9.58
N LEU A 234 0.18 11.07 10.76
CA LEU A 234 -0.19 10.33 11.97
C LEU A 234 -1.55 10.72 12.54
N ASN A 235 -2.02 11.94 12.28
CA ASN A 235 -3.32 12.44 12.75
C ASN A 235 -4.43 12.33 11.66
N SER A 236 -4.15 11.69 10.52
CA SER A 236 -5.06 11.60 9.37
C SER A 236 -5.94 10.34 9.38
N PHE A 237 -6.32 9.84 10.57
CA PHE A 237 -7.15 8.65 10.78
C PHE A 237 -8.50 9.01 11.38
#